data_1b074ddb1c257fb675532f8a16f2053a
#
_entry.id   1b074ddb1c257fb675532f8a16f2053a
#
_cell.length_a   1.000
_cell.length_b   1.000
_cell.length_c   1.000
_cell.angle_alpha   90.00
_cell.angle_beta   90.00
_cell.angle_gamma   90.00
#
_symmetry.space_group_name_H-M   'P 1'
#
loop_
_entity.id
_entity.type
_entity.pdbx_description
1 polymer ?
#
loop_
_entity_poly.entity_id
_entity_poly.type
_entity_poly.pdbx_seq_one_letter_code
_entity_poly.pdbx_strand_id
1 'polypeptide(L)'
;MTRILVETLAAALGSVAFSLLFGAPEKYYPECGLTGGGGWLLYRLLTDFTPFSPILATFLAAAAVALYSRIASVRRCCPTTVFLIAGIFPLVPGAGIYWTVYYLVTGEAALACSSGAAALKAAFAIVLAIAAAFELPRSAFRCFASRRTC
;
A
#
# COMPACT_ATOMS: atom_id res chain seq x y z
N MET A 1 -8.38 -14.36 -13.98
CA MET A 1 -7.60 -14.82 -12.80
C MET A 1 -6.10 -14.74 -13.03
N THR A 2 -5.56 -15.16 -14.17
CA THR A 2 -4.12 -15.05 -14.48
C THR A 2 -3.58 -13.61 -14.38
N ARG A 3 -4.34 -12.61 -14.85
CA ARG A 3 -3.93 -11.19 -14.77
C ARG A 3 -3.76 -10.70 -13.33
N ILE A 4 -4.69 -11.04 -12.43
CA ILE A 4 -4.60 -10.65 -11.01
C ILE A 4 -3.36 -11.27 -10.37
N LEU A 5 -3.05 -12.53 -10.68
CA LEU A 5 -1.86 -13.20 -10.16
C LEU A 5 -0.57 -12.53 -10.64
N VAL A 6 -0.47 -12.22 -11.93
CA VAL A 6 0.70 -11.53 -12.50
C VAL A 6 0.89 -10.16 -11.87
N GLU A 7 -0.18 -9.36 -11.77
CA GLU A 7 -0.14 -8.04 -11.13
C GLU A 7 0.27 -8.13 -9.65
N THR A 8 -0.26 -9.12 -8.92
CA THR A 8 0.09 -9.35 -7.50
C THR A 8 1.55 -9.74 -7.33
N LEU A 9 2.06 -10.61 -8.20
CA LEU A 9 3.48 -10.99 -8.18
C LEU A 9 4.38 -9.80 -8.52
N ALA A 10 4.00 -9.01 -9.53
CA ALA A 10 4.73 -7.79 -9.89
C ALA A 10 4.74 -6.77 -8.73
N ALA A 11 3.61 -6.59 -8.04
CA ALA A 11 3.52 -5.74 -6.85
C ALA A 11 4.41 -6.26 -5.71
N ALA A 12 4.42 -7.57 -5.47
CA ALA A 12 5.28 -8.18 -4.46
C ALA A 12 6.77 -7.99 -4.76
N LEU A 13 7.18 -8.24 -6.01
CA LEU A 13 8.57 -8.04 -6.46
C LEU A 13 8.97 -6.56 -6.38
N GLY A 14 8.08 -5.65 -6.80
CA GLY A 14 8.28 -4.22 -6.67
C GLY A 14 8.49 -3.79 -5.23
N SER A 15 7.69 -4.30 -4.30
CA SER A 15 7.83 -4.01 -2.86
C SER A 15 9.14 -4.52 -2.28
N VAL A 16 9.62 -5.68 -2.72
CA VAL A 16 10.96 -6.18 -2.34
C VAL A 16 12.06 -5.27 -2.91
N ALA A 17 11.97 -4.88 -4.17
CA ALA A 17 12.94 -3.98 -4.80
C ALA A 17 13.00 -2.62 -4.08
N PHE A 18 11.85 -2.07 -3.66
CA PHE A 18 11.80 -0.86 -2.85
C PHE A 18 12.39 -1.05 -1.45
N SER A 19 12.16 -2.22 -0.81
CA SER A 19 12.79 -2.54 0.47
C SER A 19 14.32 -2.50 0.39
N LEU A 20 14.87 -3.01 -0.70
CA LEU A 20 16.31 -2.94 -1.02
C LEU A 20 16.79 -1.48 -1.11
N LEU A 21 16.09 -0.64 -1.88
CA LEU A 21 16.43 0.77 -2.07
C LEU A 21 16.42 1.56 -0.76
N PHE A 22 15.49 1.25 0.15
CA PHE A 22 15.38 1.89 1.45
C PHE A 22 16.26 1.26 2.54
N GLY A 23 17.16 0.33 2.18
CA GLY A 23 18.11 -0.28 3.10
C GLY A 23 17.46 -1.14 4.18
N ALA A 24 16.31 -1.74 3.89
CA ALA A 24 15.70 -2.70 4.80
C ALA A 24 16.59 -3.95 4.95
N PRO A 25 16.72 -4.52 6.16
CA PRO A 25 17.47 -5.76 6.34
C PRO A 25 16.90 -6.90 5.51
N GLU A 26 17.77 -7.69 4.87
CA GLU A 26 17.40 -8.78 3.96
C GLU A 26 16.40 -9.78 4.55
N LYS A 27 16.52 -10.04 5.85
CA LYS A 27 15.62 -10.94 6.59
C LYS A 27 14.13 -10.53 6.53
N TYR A 28 13.83 -9.28 6.14
CA TYR A 28 12.46 -8.76 6.07
C TYR A 28 11.89 -8.68 4.65
N TYR A 29 12.71 -8.97 3.62
CA TYR A 29 12.26 -8.91 2.22
C TYR A 29 11.02 -9.75 1.91
N PRO A 30 10.92 -11.02 2.38
CA PRO A 30 9.72 -11.83 2.12
C PRO A 30 8.45 -11.20 2.70
N GLU A 31 8.57 -10.58 3.88
CA GLU A 31 7.43 -9.92 4.54
C GLU A 31 7.06 -8.60 3.86
N CYS A 32 8.04 -7.84 3.36
CA CYS A 32 7.78 -6.64 2.57
C CYS A 32 7.05 -6.99 1.27
N GLY A 33 7.49 -8.05 0.57
CA GLY A 33 6.83 -8.57 -0.61
C GLY A 33 5.40 -9.04 -0.34
N LEU A 34 5.21 -9.78 0.77
CA LEU A 34 3.87 -10.24 1.18
C LEU A 34 2.95 -9.06 1.52
N THR A 35 3.48 -8.03 2.17
CA THR A 35 2.71 -6.83 2.53
C THR A 35 2.25 -6.07 1.29
N GLY A 36 3.14 -5.84 0.32
CA GLY A 36 2.79 -5.10 -0.90
C GLY A 36 1.95 -5.92 -1.86
N GLY A 37 2.30 -7.19 -2.09
CA GLY A 37 1.50 -8.09 -2.91
C GLY A 37 0.12 -8.33 -2.31
N GLY A 38 0.03 -8.54 -0.98
CA GLY A 38 -1.25 -8.70 -0.28
C GLY A 38 -2.12 -7.45 -0.35
N GLY A 39 -1.52 -6.25 -0.20
CA GLY A 39 -2.21 -4.98 -0.36
C GLY A 39 -2.78 -4.80 -1.76
N TRP A 40 -1.99 -5.10 -2.79
CA TRP A 40 -2.45 -5.04 -4.17
C TRP A 40 -3.54 -6.07 -4.47
N LEU A 41 -3.37 -7.30 -4.01
CA LEU A 41 -4.38 -8.35 -4.17
C LEU A 41 -5.72 -7.93 -3.55
N LEU A 42 -5.70 -7.41 -2.33
CA LEU A 42 -6.90 -6.92 -1.67
C LEU A 42 -7.57 -5.79 -2.45
N TYR A 43 -6.78 -4.82 -2.94
CA TYR A 43 -7.28 -3.75 -3.80
C TYR A 43 -8.00 -4.29 -5.04
N ARG A 44 -7.37 -5.26 -5.73
CA ARG A 44 -7.94 -5.87 -6.94
C ARG A 44 -9.21 -6.67 -6.64
N LEU A 45 -9.21 -7.44 -5.55
CA LEU A 45 -10.41 -8.17 -5.13
C LEU A 45 -11.58 -7.24 -4.81
N LEU A 46 -11.31 -6.14 -4.11
CA LEU A 46 -12.34 -5.15 -3.79
C LEU A 46 -12.87 -4.43 -5.03
N THR A 47 -12.01 -4.15 -6.01
CA THR A 47 -12.41 -3.44 -7.24
C THR A 47 -13.15 -4.35 -8.23
N ASP A 48 -12.75 -5.62 -8.33
CA ASP A 48 -13.27 -6.52 -9.36
C ASP A 48 -14.50 -7.32 -8.89
N PHE A 49 -14.60 -7.61 -7.59
CA PHE A 49 -15.67 -8.46 -7.03
C PHE A 49 -16.70 -7.72 -6.17
N THR A 50 -16.47 -6.43 -5.87
CA THR A 50 -17.41 -5.65 -5.06
C THR A 50 -17.77 -4.33 -5.76
N PRO A 51 -18.98 -3.78 -5.52
CA PRO A 51 -19.42 -2.51 -6.11
C PRO A 51 -18.77 -1.28 -5.46
N PHE A 52 -17.61 -1.43 -4.86
CA PHE A 52 -16.91 -0.34 -4.21
C PHE A 52 -16.24 0.59 -5.22
N SER A 53 -16.25 1.89 -4.90
CA SER A 53 -15.47 2.84 -5.69
C SER A 53 -13.98 2.54 -5.57
N PRO A 54 -13.17 2.81 -6.60
CA PRO A 54 -11.71 2.60 -6.54
C PRO A 54 -11.04 3.32 -5.36
N ILE A 55 -11.60 4.47 -4.94
CA ILE A 55 -11.10 5.26 -3.81
C ILE A 55 -11.32 4.51 -2.49
N LEU A 56 -12.51 3.93 -2.30
CA LEU A 56 -12.82 3.15 -1.09
C LEU A 56 -11.99 1.86 -1.06
N ALA A 57 -11.82 1.19 -2.20
CA ALA A 57 -10.95 0.03 -2.31
C ALA A 57 -9.49 0.36 -1.94
N THR A 58 -8.97 1.51 -2.41
CA THR A 58 -7.64 2.01 -2.04
C THR A 58 -7.54 2.28 -0.54
N PHE A 59 -8.55 2.92 0.06
CA PHE A 59 -8.58 3.18 1.50
C PHE A 59 -8.52 1.88 2.31
N LEU A 60 -9.37 0.89 1.99
CA LEU A 60 -9.43 -0.38 2.70
C LEU A 60 -8.13 -1.20 2.54
N ALA A 61 -7.58 -1.23 1.33
CA ALA A 61 -6.31 -1.90 1.07
C ALA A 61 -5.15 -1.24 1.83
N ALA A 62 -5.07 0.09 1.83
CA ALA A 62 -4.05 0.84 2.57
C ALA A 62 -4.20 0.66 4.09
N ALA A 63 -5.43 0.63 4.61
CA ALA A 63 -5.69 0.34 6.02
C ALA A 63 -5.22 -1.07 6.40
N ALA A 64 -5.50 -2.07 5.58
CA ALA A 64 -5.03 -3.45 5.79
C ALA A 64 -3.49 -3.54 5.79
N VAL A 65 -2.83 -2.89 4.84
CA VAL A 65 -1.36 -2.80 4.77
C VAL A 65 -0.80 -2.14 6.04
N ALA A 66 -1.38 -1.02 6.48
CA ALA A 66 -0.93 -0.31 7.67
C ALA A 66 -1.11 -1.16 8.94
N LEU A 67 -2.24 -1.84 9.10
CA LEU A 67 -2.50 -2.73 10.23
C LEU A 67 -1.55 -3.93 10.24
N TYR A 68 -1.37 -4.57 9.09
CA TYR A 68 -0.43 -5.69 8.98
C TYR A 68 1.01 -5.25 9.30
N SER A 69 1.44 -4.09 8.80
CA SER A 69 2.77 -3.53 9.08
C SER A 69 2.99 -3.30 10.58
N ARG A 70 1.97 -2.88 11.31
CA ARG A 70 2.03 -2.74 12.77
C ARG A 70 2.15 -4.09 13.48
N ILE A 71 1.40 -5.11 13.04
CA ILE A 71 1.50 -6.47 13.58
C ILE A 71 2.90 -7.05 13.29
N ALA A 72 3.39 -6.92 12.07
CA ALA A 72 4.72 -7.40 11.68
C ALA A 72 5.83 -6.70 12.48
N SER A 73 5.71 -5.39 12.69
CA SER A 73 6.64 -4.61 13.53
C SER A 73 6.74 -5.14 14.95
N VAL A 74 5.60 -5.43 15.59
CA VAL A 74 5.56 -5.99 16.97
C VAL A 74 6.16 -7.40 17.00
N ARG A 75 5.88 -8.23 15.98
CA ARG A 75 6.41 -9.61 15.91
C ARG A 75 7.91 -9.68 15.67
N ARG A 76 8.44 -8.73 14.89
CA ARG A 76 9.84 -8.74 14.43
C ARG A 76 10.73 -7.77 15.20
N CYS A 77 10.18 -7.02 16.15
CA CYS A 77 10.92 -6.02 16.94
C CYS A 77 11.68 -5.03 16.05
N CYS A 78 10.99 -4.49 15.04
CA CYS A 78 11.56 -3.52 14.11
C CYS A 78 10.58 -2.36 13.85
N PRO A 79 11.05 -1.21 13.33
CA PRO A 79 10.19 -0.08 13.02
C PRO A 79 9.08 -0.46 12.03
N THR A 80 7.86 0.02 12.27
CA THR A 80 6.69 -0.23 11.40
C THR A 80 6.90 0.29 9.99
N THR A 81 7.70 1.36 9.87
CA THR A 81 8.00 2.00 8.58
C THR A 81 8.65 1.08 7.57
N VAL A 82 9.42 0.08 8.01
CA VAL A 82 10.08 -0.91 7.13
C VAL A 82 9.05 -1.65 6.28
N PHE A 83 7.98 -2.13 6.90
CA PHE A 83 6.91 -2.86 6.19
C PHE A 83 5.91 -1.93 5.53
N LEU A 84 5.60 -0.79 6.18
CA LEU A 84 4.61 0.16 5.71
C LEU A 84 5.02 0.81 4.39
N ILE A 85 6.25 1.33 4.30
CA ILE A 85 6.72 2.03 3.09
C ILE A 85 6.74 1.05 1.91
N ALA A 86 7.32 -0.13 2.11
CA ALA A 86 7.37 -1.16 1.08
C ALA A 86 5.97 -1.64 0.65
N GLY A 87 5.05 -1.79 1.61
CA GLY A 87 3.71 -2.32 1.36
C GLY A 87 2.75 -1.32 0.73
N ILE A 88 2.89 -0.03 1.02
CA ILE A 88 2.05 1.03 0.47
C ILE A 88 2.41 1.35 -0.99
N PHE A 89 3.66 1.12 -1.38
CA PHE A 89 4.18 1.55 -2.68
C PHE A 89 3.33 1.11 -3.89
N PRO A 90 2.85 -0.14 -4.00
CA PRO A 90 2.01 -0.55 -5.11
C PRO A 90 0.65 0.17 -5.18
N LEU A 91 0.17 0.72 -4.06
CA LEU A 91 -1.10 1.44 -3.98
C LEU A 91 -0.99 2.92 -4.33
N VAL A 92 0.24 3.47 -4.39
CA VAL A 92 0.46 4.87 -4.79
C VAL A 92 -0.04 5.10 -6.20
N PRO A 93 -0.85 6.16 -6.46
CA PRO A 93 -1.47 6.41 -7.76
C PRO A 93 -0.48 6.95 -8.80
N GLY A 94 0.62 6.21 -9.04
CA GLY A 94 1.70 6.62 -9.96
C GLY A 94 1.22 6.82 -11.39
N ALA A 95 0.38 5.93 -11.89
CA ALA A 95 -0.20 6.07 -13.23
C ALA A 95 -1.06 7.33 -13.35
N GLY A 96 -1.84 7.67 -12.31
CA GLY A 96 -2.65 8.90 -12.30
C GLY A 96 -1.78 10.15 -12.34
N ILE A 97 -0.67 10.17 -11.61
CA ILE A 97 0.32 11.26 -11.63
C ILE A 97 0.96 11.39 -13.02
N TYR A 98 1.39 10.25 -13.60
CA TYR A 98 1.98 10.22 -14.94
C TYR A 98 1.02 10.80 -15.99
N TRP A 99 -0.23 10.33 -16.05
CA TRP A 99 -1.21 10.82 -17.02
C TRP A 99 -1.55 12.28 -16.81
N THR A 100 -1.58 12.77 -15.57
CA THR A 100 -1.77 14.19 -15.28
C THR A 100 -0.70 15.05 -15.93
N VAL A 101 0.57 14.69 -15.75
CA VAL A 101 1.70 15.42 -16.35
C VAL A 101 1.69 15.30 -17.87
N TYR A 102 1.42 14.13 -18.40
CA TYR A 102 1.32 13.89 -19.83
C TYR A 102 0.28 14.82 -20.49
N TYR A 103 -0.94 14.86 -19.95
CA TYR A 103 -2.00 15.73 -20.47
C TYR A 103 -1.72 17.23 -20.30
N LEU A 104 -0.99 17.62 -19.26
CA LEU A 104 -0.52 19.00 -19.11
C LEU A 104 0.45 19.39 -20.23
N VAL A 105 1.38 18.51 -20.56
CA VAL A 105 2.39 18.76 -21.62
C VAL A 105 1.76 18.75 -23.00
N THR A 106 0.75 17.91 -23.25
CA THR A 106 0.02 17.86 -24.54
C THR A 106 -1.05 18.95 -24.68
N GLY A 107 -1.27 19.76 -23.65
CA GLY A 107 -2.23 20.88 -23.69
C GLY A 107 -3.68 20.48 -23.40
N GLU A 108 -3.94 19.25 -23.00
CA GLU A 108 -5.27 18.72 -22.69
C GLU A 108 -5.66 18.98 -21.23
N ALA A 109 -5.88 20.25 -20.87
CA ALA A 109 -6.11 20.69 -19.50
C ALA A 109 -7.28 19.98 -18.78
N ALA A 110 -8.37 19.69 -19.51
CA ALA A 110 -9.53 18.99 -18.93
C ALA A 110 -9.20 17.56 -18.47
N LEU A 111 -8.47 16.81 -19.30
CA LEU A 111 -8.01 15.46 -18.96
C LEU A 111 -6.95 15.48 -17.86
N ALA A 112 -6.06 16.46 -17.85
CA ALA A 112 -5.09 16.68 -16.79
C ALA A 112 -5.78 16.92 -15.44
N CYS A 113 -6.78 17.80 -15.39
CA CYS A 113 -7.54 18.07 -14.17
C CYS A 113 -8.28 16.82 -13.66
N SER A 114 -8.91 16.04 -14.55
CA SER A 114 -9.64 14.84 -14.15
C SER A 114 -8.72 13.76 -13.59
N SER A 115 -7.59 13.48 -14.27
CA SER A 115 -6.59 12.51 -13.84
C SER A 115 -5.90 12.93 -12.55
N GLY A 116 -5.54 14.21 -12.41
CA GLY A 116 -4.95 14.77 -11.21
C GLY A 116 -5.88 14.72 -10.00
N ALA A 117 -7.15 15.07 -10.20
CA ALA A 117 -8.15 14.96 -9.13
C ALA A 117 -8.36 13.52 -8.66
N ALA A 118 -8.35 12.55 -9.59
CA ALA A 118 -8.45 11.13 -9.24
C ALA A 118 -7.22 10.67 -8.44
N ALA A 119 -6.01 11.03 -8.89
CA ALA A 119 -4.77 10.70 -8.19
C ALA A 119 -4.72 11.34 -6.78
N LEU A 120 -5.15 12.59 -6.66
CA LEU A 120 -5.19 13.30 -5.39
C LEU A 120 -6.18 12.64 -4.40
N LYS A 121 -7.36 12.27 -4.86
CA LYS A 121 -8.35 11.54 -4.03
C LYS A 121 -7.81 10.21 -3.53
N ALA A 122 -7.11 9.46 -4.39
CA ALA A 122 -6.47 8.20 -3.98
C ALA A 122 -5.35 8.43 -2.96
N ALA A 123 -4.52 9.46 -3.14
CA ALA A 123 -3.48 9.83 -2.18
C ALA A 123 -4.08 10.20 -0.81
N PHE A 124 -5.14 11.00 -0.77
CA PHE A 124 -5.85 11.31 0.47
C PHE A 124 -6.44 10.07 1.14
N ALA A 125 -7.00 9.14 0.36
CA ALA A 125 -7.52 7.89 0.90
C ALA A 125 -6.42 7.08 1.59
N ILE A 126 -5.23 7.00 1.01
CA ILE A 126 -4.06 6.31 1.60
C ILE A 126 -3.64 6.99 2.90
N VAL A 127 -3.51 8.32 2.91
CA VAL A 127 -3.09 9.08 4.10
C VAL A 127 -4.08 8.89 5.24
N LEU A 128 -5.38 9.01 4.97
CA LEU A 128 -6.42 8.81 5.97
C LEU A 128 -6.43 7.37 6.51
N ALA A 129 -6.23 6.38 5.65
CA ALA A 129 -6.13 4.98 6.04
C ALA A 129 -4.94 4.72 7.00
N ILE A 130 -3.78 5.28 6.67
CA ILE A 130 -2.59 5.18 7.52
C ILE A 130 -2.84 5.89 8.86
N ALA A 131 -3.35 7.13 8.84
CA ALA A 131 -3.65 7.90 10.04
C ALA A 131 -4.62 7.13 10.95
N ALA A 132 -5.74 6.64 10.42
CA ALA A 132 -6.71 5.84 11.16
C ALA A 132 -6.09 4.57 11.76
N ALA A 133 -5.23 3.88 11.01
CA ALA A 133 -4.54 2.70 11.51
C ALA A 133 -3.56 3.04 12.65
N PHE A 134 -2.92 4.21 12.64
CA PHE A 134 -1.98 4.62 13.68
C PHE A 134 -2.66 5.15 14.95
N GLU A 135 -3.89 5.62 14.87
CA GLU A 135 -4.70 6.00 16.05
C GLU A 135 -5.06 4.80 16.94
N LEU A 136 -5.05 3.58 16.40
CA LEU A 136 -5.31 2.38 17.19
C LEU A 136 -4.23 2.18 18.26
N PRO A 137 -4.60 1.99 19.54
CA PRO A 137 -3.64 1.87 20.62
C PRO A 137 -2.76 0.61 20.47
N ARG A 138 -1.49 0.72 20.79
CA ARG A 138 -0.53 -0.41 20.76
C ARG A 138 -0.97 -1.59 21.62
N SER A 139 -1.79 -1.36 22.63
CA SER A 139 -2.37 -2.41 23.49
C SER A 139 -3.20 -3.43 22.71
N ALA A 140 -3.90 -3.00 21.65
CA ALA A 140 -4.68 -3.88 20.79
C ALA A 140 -3.80 -4.91 20.04
N PHE A 141 -2.53 -4.59 19.82
CA PHE A 141 -1.57 -5.45 19.11
C PHE A 141 -0.70 -6.30 20.04
N ARG A 142 -0.78 -6.10 21.37
CA ARG A 142 -0.02 -6.90 22.36
C ARG A 142 -0.38 -8.38 22.33
N CYS A 143 -1.61 -8.73 21.97
CA CYS A 143 -2.02 -10.12 21.77
C CYS A 143 -1.21 -10.84 20.68
N PHE A 144 -0.67 -10.09 19.70
CA PHE A 144 0.15 -10.62 18.62
C PHE A 144 1.65 -10.57 18.91
N ALA A 145 2.04 -9.98 20.05
CA ALA A 145 3.42 -10.00 20.50
C ALA A 145 3.81 -11.44 20.84
N SER A 146 4.65 -12.04 19.99
CA SER A 146 5.33 -13.29 20.37
C SER A 146 6.06 -13.05 21.68
N ARG A 147 6.13 -14.05 22.59
CA ARG A 147 6.81 -14.02 23.89
C ARG A 147 8.33 -13.73 23.83
N ARG A 148 8.84 -13.31 22.71
CA ARG A 148 10.21 -12.82 22.59
C ARG A 148 10.20 -11.34 22.98
N THR A 149 10.59 -11.09 24.23
CA THR A 149 11.00 -9.77 24.74
C THR A 149 12.02 -9.16 23.77
N CYS A 150 11.68 -8.00 23.25
CA CYS A 150 12.65 -7.14 22.55
C CYS A 150 13.64 -6.57 23.55
#